data_ce03d1eed4b157b36842b529e31909f3
#
_entry.id   ce03d1eed4b157b36842b529e31909f3
#
_cell.length_a   1.000
_cell.length_b   1.000
_cell.length_c   1.000
_cell.angle_alpha   90.00
_cell.angle_beta   90.00
_cell.angle_gamma   90.00
#
_symmetry.space_group_name_H-M   'P 1'
#
loop_
_entity.id
_entity.type
_entity.pdbx_description
1 polymer ?
#
loop_
_entity_poly.entity_id
_entity_poly.type
_entity_poly.pdbx_seq_one_letter_code
_entity_poly.pdbx_strand_id
1 'polypeptide(L)'
;DRLAEEAVSVYPNAEIVTVKRALSTRAAVHQPIGVVHKALHVAAQKALRNVSCKPLKLAGPFSVQVSTVRTYHADLFCMLPGAKRLSPTCLEFIADTPFAISRTLNCFSSMAASVH
;
A
#
# COMPACT_ATOMS: atom_id res chain seq x y z
N ASP A 1 11.86 -5.63 10.12
CA ASP A 1 11.76 -4.91 8.85
C ASP A 1 10.52 -4.01 8.91
N ARG A 2 10.68 -2.73 8.62
CA ARG A 2 9.64 -1.70 8.78
C ARG A 2 8.29 -2.09 8.16
N LEU A 3 8.31 -2.66 6.95
CA LEU A 3 7.08 -3.11 6.30
C LEU A 3 6.41 -4.26 7.08
N ALA A 4 7.19 -5.18 7.65
CA ALA A 4 6.64 -6.26 8.47
C ALA A 4 6.01 -5.70 9.77
N GLU A 5 6.64 -4.70 10.40
CA GLU A 5 6.11 -4.02 11.59
C GLU A 5 4.82 -3.28 11.27
N GLU A 6 4.77 -2.55 10.16
CA GLU A 6 3.56 -1.88 9.67
C GLU A 6 2.44 -2.90 9.37
N ALA A 7 2.77 -4.02 8.72
CA ALA A 7 1.79 -5.07 8.41
C ALA A 7 1.21 -5.71 9.68
N VAL A 8 2.03 -5.98 10.70
CA VAL A 8 1.56 -6.51 12.00
C VAL A 8 0.62 -5.52 12.68
N SER A 9 0.90 -4.21 12.59
CA SER A 9 0.06 -3.18 13.22
C SER A 9 -1.35 -3.13 12.63
N VAL A 10 -1.49 -3.42 11.33
CA VAL A 10 -2.78 -3.39 10.61
C VAL A 10 -3.46 -4.76 10.63
N TYR A 11 -2.69 -5.84 10.53
CA TYR A 11 -3.17 -7.22 10.46
C TYR A 11 -2.44 -8.11 11.47
N PRO A 12 -2.71 -7.97 12.77
CA PRO A 12 -1.96 -8.68 13.82
C PRO A 12 -2.05 -10.21 13.76
N ASN A 13 -3.08 -10.73 13.09
CA ASN A 13 -3.30 -12.17 12.92
C ASN A 13 -2.85 -12.72 11.56
N ALA A 14 -2.24 -11.89 10.70
CA ALA A 14 -1.75 -12.34 9.40
C ALA A 14 -0.40 -13.04 9.51
N GLU A 15 -0.18 -14.07 8.71
CA GLU A 15 1.13 -14.70 8.56
C GLU A 15 2.03 -13.81 7.68
N ILE A 16 3.18 -13.41 8.20
CA ILE A 16 4.11 -12.50 7.54
C ILE A 16 5.43 -13.21 7.29
N VAL A 17 5.92 -13.15 6.06
CA VAL A 17 7.22 -13.70 5.66
C VAL A 17 8.09 -12.61 5.07
N THR A 18 9.20 -12.29 5.73
CA THR A 18 10.19 -11.34 5.23
C THR A 18 11.17 -12.06 4.29
N VAL A 19 11.09 -11.77 2.99
CA VAL A 19 11.90 -12.41 1.95
C VAL A 19 13.18 -11.64 1.62
N LYS A 20 13.24 -10.35 1.96
CA LYS A 20 14.39 -9.48 1.75
C LYS A 20 14.51 -8.46 2.88
N ARG A 21 15.74 -8.03 3.16
CA ARG A 21 16.04 -6.98 4.14
C ARG A 21 16.55 -5.74 3.39
N ALA A 22 15.92 -4.60 3.62
CA ALA A 22 16.36 -3.33 3.07
C ALA A 22 17.73 -2.93 3.66
N LEU A 23 18.62 -2.46 2.79
CA LEU A 23 19.91 -1.85 3.15
C LEU A 23 19.86 -0.33 2.99
N SER A 24 19.13 0.14 1.99
CA SER A 24 18.90 1.55 1.71
C SER A 24 17.61 1.73 0.93
N THR A 25 17.30 2.95 0.53
CA THR A 25 16.10 3.29 -0.27
C THR A 25 16.02 2.49 -1.59
N ARG A 26 17.17 2.09 -2.16
CA ARG A 26 17.24 1.42 -3.46
C ARG A 26 17.99 0.09 -3.44
N ALA A 27 18.38 -0.41 -2.26
CA ALA A 27 19.13 -1.66 -2.13
C ALA A 27 18.54 -2.56 -1.05
N ALA A 28 18.50 -3.86 -1.33
CA ALA A 28 18.07 -4.89 -0.40
C ALA A 28 18.89 -6.17 -0.57
N VAL A 29 19.07 -6.91 0.49
CA VAL A 29 19.62 -8.26 0.48
C VAL A 29 18.48 -9.27 0.51
N HIS A 30 18.45 -10.16 -0.46
CA HIS A 30 17.54 -11.29 -0.50
C HIS A 30 18.07 -12.43 0.37
N GLN A 31 17.17 -13.14 1.01
CA GLN A 31 17.51 -14.42 1.63
C GLN A 31 17.71 -15.50 0.55
N PRO A 32 18.48 -16.58 0.84
CA PRO A 32 18.63 -17.69 -0.09
C PRO A 32 17.27 -18.23 -0.53
N ILE A 33 17.12 -18.48 -1.84
CA ILE A 33 15.83 -18.84 -2.45
C ILE A 33 15.17 -20.06 -1.80
N GLY A 34 15.97 -21.11 -1.48
CA GLY A 34 15.46 -22.32 -0.81
C GLY A 34 14.89 -22.05 0.59
N VAL A 35 15.48 -21.10 1.33
CA VAL A 35 14.99 -20.69 2.66
C VAL A 35 13.66 -19.94 2.49
N VAL A 36 13.59 -19.02 1.53
CA VAL A 36 12.39 -18.22 1.23
C VAL A 36 11.23 -19.13 0.82
N HIS A 37 11.46 -20.05 -0.13
CA HIS A 37 10.42 -20.97 -0.60
C HIS A 37 9.86 -21.83 0.55
N LYS A 38 10.74 -22.37 1.40
CA LYS A 38 10.32 -23.15 2.57
C LYS A 38 9.51 -22.32 3.56
N ALA A 39 9.96 -21.10 3.86
CA ALA A 39 9.26 -20.19 4.76
C ALA A 39 7.86 -19.79 4.21
N LEU A 40 7.77 -19.46 2.91
CA LEU A 40 6.51 -19.15 2.25
C LEU A 40 5.55 -20.34 2.27
N HIS A 41 6.04 -21.57 1.99
CA HIS A 41 5.21 -22.77 2.02
C HIS A 41 4.63 -23.02 3.42
N VAL A 42 5.46 -22.93 4.46
CA VAL A 42 5.02 -23.11 5.84
C VAL A 42 4.02 -22.02 6.27
N ALA A 43 4.30 -20.76 5.93
CA ALA A 43 3.41 -19.65 6.25
C ALA A 43 2.07 -19.76 5.53
N ALA A 44 2.06 -20.17 4.25
CA ALA A 44 0.83 -20.41 3.50
C ALA A 44 -0.03 -21.50 4.13
N GLN A 45 0.58 -22.61 4.56
CA GLN A 45 -0.14 -23.68 5.28
C GLN A 45 -0.75 -23.19 6.60
N LYS A 46 -0.03 -22.36 7.35
CA LYS A 46 -0.53 -21.76 8.59
C LYS A 46 -1.67 -20.78 8.29
N ALA A 47 -1.51 -19.90 7.30
CA ALA A 47 -2.52 -18.94 6.90
C ALA A 47 -3.85 -19.60 6.51
N LEU A 48 -3.81 -20.72 5.78
CA LEU A 48 -5.00 -21.49 5.41
C LEU A 48 -5.73 -22.11 6.63
N ARG A 49 -5.01 -22.37 7.70
CA ARG A 49 -5.57 -22.89 8.97
C ARG A 49 -5.99 -21.78 9.93
N ASN A 50 -5.57 -20.55 9.68
CA ASN A 50 -5.82 -19.40 10.55
C ASN A 50 -7.19 -18.77 10.28
N VAL A 51 -8.23 -19.30 10.93
CA VAL A 51 -9.61 -18.79 10.83
C VAL A 51 -9.84 -17.46 11.56
N SER A 52 -8.88 -16.99 12.36
CA SER A 52 -8.97 -15.71 13.08
C SER A 52 -8.61 -14.50 12.22
N CYS A 53 -7.90 -14.72 11.11
CA CYS A 53 -7.56 -13.66 10.15
C CYS A 53 -8.77 -13.39 9.24
N LYS A 54 -9.54 -12.35 9.57
CA LYS A 54 -10.70 -11.93 8.79
C LYS A 54 -10.32 -10.80 7.83
N PRO A 55 -10.87 -10.77 6.60
CA PRO A 55 -10.65 -9.66 5.70
C PRO A 55 -11.22 -8.36 6.28
N LEU A 56 -10.49 -7.27 6.10
CA LEU A 56 -10.98 -5.93 6.44
C LEU A 56 -12.18 -5.60 5.55
N LYS A 57 -13.31 -5.29 6.16
CA LYS A 57 -14.53 -4.84 5.48
C LYS A 57 -14.84 -3.41 5.92
N LEU A 58 -14.78 -2.48 4.99
CA LEU A 58 -15.15 -1.09 5.21
C LEU A 58 -16.36 -0.76 4.35
N ALA A 59 -17.32 -0.02 4.91
CA ALA A 59 -18.45 0.50 4.17
C ALA A 59 -18.09 1.86 3.54
N GLY A 60 -18.42 2.04 2.26
CA GLY A 60 -18.31 3.34 1.59
C GLY A 60 -19.50 4.26 1.88
N PRO A 61 -19.48 5.50 1.38
CA PRO A 61 -18.39 6.09 0.57
C PRO A 61 -17.13 6.37 1.38
N PHE A 62 -15.97 6.34 0.69
CA PHE A 62 -14.66 6.55 1.32
C PHE A 62 -14.16 7.95 1.02
N SER A 63 -13.78 8.72 2.04
CA SER A 63 -12.94 9.90 1.90
C SER A 63 -11.47 9.47 1.96
N VAL A 64 -10.72 9.75 0.90
CA VAL A 64 -9.32 9.36 0.78
C VAL A 64 -8.45 10.60 0.72
N GLN A 65 -7.57 10.76 1.71
CA GLN A 65 -6.59 11.83 1.72
C GLN A 65 -5.24 11.32 1.26
N VAL A 66 -4.63 12.03 0.32
CA VAL A 66 -3.32 11.72 -0.25
C VAL A 66 -2.35 12.84 0.06
N SER A 67 -1.28 12.50 0.79
CA SER A 67 -0.18 13.42 1.05
C SER A 67 0.96 13.14 0.08
N THR A 68 1.46 14.18 -0.57
CA THR A 68 2.56 14.13 -1.53
C THR A 68 3.83 14.72 -0.92
N VAL A 69 4.99 14.25 -1.35
CA VAL A 69 6.28 14.80 -0.91
C VAL A 69 6.54 16.19 -1.51
N ARG A 70 5.99 16.47 -2.70
CA ARG A 70 6.20 17.72 -3.45
C ARG A 70 4.87 18.34 -3.84
N THR A 71 4.80 19.67 -3.79
CA THR A 71 3.58 20.44 -4.10
C THR A 71 3.09 20.20 -5.52
N TYR A 72 3.99 20.10 -6.51
CA TYR A 72 3.60 19.90 -7.90
C TYR A 72 2.89 18.57 -8.16
N HIS A 73 3.18 17.51 -7.39
CA HIS A 73 2.40 16.27 -7.49
C HIS A 73 0.95 16.48 -7.05
N ALA A 74 0.74 17.24 -5.98
CA ALA A 74 -0.62 17.54 -5.54
C ALA A 74 -1.34 18.47 -6.52
N ASP A 75 -0.61 19.39 -7.20
CA ASP A 75 -1.19 20.21 -8.30
C ASP A 75 -1.63 19.30 -9.45
N LEU A 76 -0.75 18.39 -9.88
CA LEU A 76 -1.01 17.46 -10.97
C LEU A 76 -2.21 16.57 -10.65
N PHE A 77 -2.28 16.01 -9.44
CA PHE A 77 -3.37 15.11 -9.03
C PHE A 77 -4.70 15.83 -8.90
N CYS A 78 -4.71 17.10 -8.54
CA CYS A 78 -5.92 17.93 -8.50
C CYS A 78 -6.49 18.27 -9.90
N MET A 79 -5.79 17.93 -10.98
CA MET A 79 -6.35 18.01 -12.34
C MET A 79 -7.38 16.91 -12.60
N LEU A 80 -7.42 15.84 -11.81
CA LEU A 80 -8.47 14.82 -11.92
C LEU A 80 -9.80 15.33 -11.36
N PRO A 81 -10.91 15.11 -12.08
CA PRO A 81 -12.25 15.45 -11.59
C PRO A 81 -12.53 14.77 -10.25
N GLY A 82 -13.05 15.53 -9.31
CA GLY A 82 -13.37 15.03 -7.97
C GLY A 82 -12.22 15.08 -6.96
N ALA A 83 -11.00 15.40 -7.36
CA ALA A 83 -9.90 15.66 -6.45
C ALA A 83 -9.96 17.11 -5.94
N LYS A 84 -9.89 17.28 -4.62
CA LYS A 84 -9.95 18.59 -3.94
C LYS A 84 -8.65 18.84 -3.19
N ARG A 85 -8.04 20.00 -3.40
CA ARG A 85 -6.87 20.43 -2.65
C ARG A 85 -7.22 20.77 -1.21
N LEU A 86 -6.51 20.20 -0.26
CA LEU A 86 -6.64 20.52 1.18
C LEU A 86 -5.48 21.39 1.67
N SER A 87 -4.27 21.14 1.17
CA SER A 87 -3.07 21.90 1.54
C SER A 87 -2.04 21.88 0.39
N PRO A 88 -0.90 22.58 0.48
CA PRO A 88 0.12 22.54 -0.57
C PRO A 88 0.60 21.14 -0.99
N THR A 89 0.52 20.16 -0.09
CA THR A 89 0.96 18.78 -0.35
C THR A 89 -0.11 17.74 -0.08
N CYS A 90 -1.36 18.15 0.22
CA CYS A 90 -2.44 17.22 0.54
C CYS A 90 -3.66 17.49 -0.31
N LEU A 91 -4.28 16.43 -0.79
CA LEU A 91 -5.55 16.45 -1.51
C LEU A 91 -6.48 15.36 -0.99
N GLU A 92 -7.75 15.49 -1.29
CA GLU A 92 -8.82 14.54 -0.95
C GLU A 92 -9.62 14.17 -2.19
N PHE A 93 -10.08 12.95 -2.25
CA PHE A 93 -11.11 12.52 -3.20
C PHE A 93 -12.08 11.54 -2.53
N ILE A 94 -13.29 11.45 -3.08
CA ILE A 94 -14.33 10.51 -2.62
C ILE A 94 -14.39 9.33 -3.57
N ALA A 95 -14.52 8.12 -3.02
CA ALA A 95 -14.67 6.90 -3.78
C ALA A 95 -15.74 6.00 -3.16
N ASP A 96 -16.62 5.42 -3.97
CA ASP A 96 -17.71 4.57 -3.50
C ASP A 96 -17.25 3.13 -3.20
N THR A 97 -16.15 2.71 -3.79
CA THR A 97 -15.63 1.35 -3.65
C THR A 97 -14.11 1.32 -3.48
N PRO A 98 -13.57 0.29 -2.81
CA PRO A 98 -12.12 0.08 -2.73
C PRO A 98 -11.44 -0.03 -4.10
N PHE A 99 -12.15 -0.55 -5.09
CA PHE A 99 -11.65 -0.63 -6.47
C PHE A 99 -11.49 0.75 -7.10
N ALA A 100 -12.43 1.66 -6.87
CA ALA A 100 -12.32 3.06 -7.32
C ALA A 100 -11.11 3.76 -6.66
N ILE A 101 -10.87 3.52 -5.37
CA ILE A 101 -9.66 4.02 -4.67
C ILE A 101 -8.40 3.53 -5.39
N SER A 102 -8.29 2.22 -5.61
CA SER A 102 -7.12 1.62 -6.27
C SER A 102 -6.87 2.19 -7.67
N ARG A 103 -7.94 2.36 -8.47
CA ARG A 103 -7.84 2.97 -9.82
C ARG A 103 -7.35 4.41 -9.77
N THR A 104 -7.88 5.22 -8.84
CA THR A 104 -7.47 6.63 -8.70
C THR A 104 -6.01 6.73 -8.25
N LEU A 105 -5.58 5.91 -7.28
CA LEU A 105 -4.18 5.88 -6.84
C LEU A 105 -3.23 5.41 -7.96
N ASN A 106 -3.63 4.45 -8.77
CA ASN A 106 -2.85 4.02 -9.95
C ASN A 106 -2.74 5.14 -10.99
N CYS A 107 -3.82 5.91 -11.20
CA CYS A 107 -3.78 7.08 -12.07
C CYS A 107 -2.78 8.12 -11.53
N PHE A 108 -2.82 8.45 -10.25
CA PHE A 108 -1.85 9.35 -9.62
C PHE A 108 -0.40 8.86 -9.81
N SER A 109 -0.16 7.56 -9.59
CA SER A 109 1.17 6.99 -9.79
C SER A 109 1.66 7.12 -11.24
N SER A 110 0.78 6.89 -12.21
CA SER A 110 1.10 7.05 -13.64
C SER A 110 1.37 8.51 -14.01
N MET A 111 0.57 9.44 -13.49
CA MET A 111 0.78 10.87 -13.67
C MET A 111 2.11 11.32 -13.07
N ALA A 112 2.44 10.88 -11.86
CA ALA A 112 3.71 11.21 -11.21
C ALA A 112 4.92 10.65 -11.98
N ALA A 113 4.81 9.48 -12.59
CA ALA A 113 5.86 8.86 -13.38
C ALA A 113 6.11 9.58 -14.73
N SER A 114 5.14 10.33 -15.25
CA SER A 114 5.26 11.06 -16.52
C SER A 114 5.97 12.42 -16.40
N VAL A 115 6.24 12.87 -15.18
CA VAL A 115 6.85 14.19 -14.90
C VAL A 115 8.28 14.00 -14.37
N HIS A 116 9.19 13.64 -15.25
CA HIS A 116 10.64 13.57 -14.98
C HIS A 116 11.41 14.37 -16.02
#